data_466cae648232b49217021c8871c55e70
#
_entry.id   466cae648232b49217021c8871c55e70
#
_cell.length_a   1.000
_cell.length_b   1.000
_cell.length_c   1.000
_cell.angle_alpha   90.00
_cell.angle_beta   90.00
_cell.angle_gamma   90.00
#
_symmetry.space_group_name_H-M   'P 1'
#
loop_
_entity.id
_entity.type
_entity.pdbx_description
1 polymer ?
#
loop_
_entity_poly.entity_id
_entity_poly.type
_entity_poly.pdbx_seq_one_letter_code
_entity_poly.pdbx_strand_id
1 'polypeptide(L)'
;MTTPSPVRYLVVPTVNVATGADSARFGEKTILWVPAGERLGRASRTAPGLLVVTQVGRTFQDEHPDVTPLLDHGRQLVISAADKPRRKSTHCWRVEPLRPGLIVDVPAVSAARVDPAVASLLSQLSPTSYQADLTWFASLPTRHSLSSSFTTAVDFATARMVALGYSVSRTSITVGASHSENLIGDRPGAGPEPRGLVVITAHLDSINLGGGPSANAPGADDNASGSAGVLELGRLIASRPWQHDVRLILFGGEEEGLFGSKQYVAALPAAERARIRAVLNMDMIATSNTAIPTVLLEGAVVSSQQIADLATAAATYTGLKVETSLNPFASDHVPFINAAIPAVLTIEGADNANGHIHSANDTLNFIDWSLAAEILRMNAAALAGWLGAPAAVRPRPAGSVVSWGPGRLDVFVVGADRALHHKSFDGENWSDFEALGGVLG
;
A
#
# COMPACT_ATOMS: atom_id res chain seq x y z
N MET A 1 36.00 -2.38 26.85
CA MET A 1 34.56 -2.25 26.50
C MET A 1 33.79 -2.86 27.64
N THR A 2 33.08 -2.05 28.42
CA THR A 2 32.23 -2.55 29.49
C THR A 2 31.08 -3.35 28.91
N THR A 3 30.95 -4.61 29.27
CA THR A 3 29.78 -5.43 28.95
C THR A 3 28.55 -4.72 29.51
N PRO A 4 27.51 -4.46 28.69
CA PRO A 4 26.28 -3.84 29.17
C PRO A 4 25.69 -4.71 30.28
N SER A 5 25.17 -4.06 31.33
CA SER A 5 24.51 -4.77 32.43
C SER A 5 23.36 -5.62 31.90
N PRO A 6 23.21 -6.87 32.37
CA PRO A 6 22.16 -7.75 31.89
C PRO A 6 20.77 -7.14 32.13
N VAL A 7 19.92 -7.24 31.11
CA VAL A 7 18.54 -6.76 31.14
C VAL A 7 17.65 -7.89 31.69
N ARG A 8 16.81 -7.56 32.68
CA ARG A 8 15.75 -8.46 33.17
C ARG A 8 14.45 -8.12 32.46
N TYR A 9 13.72 -9.12 32.01
CA TYR A 9 12.47 -8.94 31.26
C TYR A 9 11.47 -10.07 31.53
N LEU A 10 10.21 -9.79 31.23
CA LEU A 10 9.11 -10.76 31.20
C LEU A 10 8.47 -10.73 29.81
N VAL A 11 8.00 -11.88 29.36
CA VAL A 11 7.07 -11.98 28.22
C VAL A 11 5.69 -12.32 28.78
N VAL A 12 4.74 -11.41 28.61
CA VAL A 12 3.40 -11.52 29.19
C VAL A 12 2.33 -11.28 28.12
N PRO A 13 1.09 -11.75 28.33
CA PRO A 13 -0.04 -11.34 27.51
C PRO A 13 -0.25 -9.83 27.58
N THR A 14 -0.51 -9.19 26.43
CA THR A 14 -0.67 -7.73 26.32
C THR A 14 -1.80 -7.20 27.22
N VAL A 15 -2.86 -7.94 27.38
CA VAL A 15 -4.03 -7.58 28.23
C VAL A 15 -3.69 -7.37 29.71
N ASN A 16 -2.55 -7.87 30.15
CA ASN A 16 -2.09 -7.79 31.55
C ASN A 16 -1.08 -6.66 31.82
N VAL A 17 -0.87 -5.76 30.84
CA VAL A 17 0.14 -4.70 30.97
C VAL A 17 -0.51 -3.40 31.37
N ALA A 18 -0.06 -2.85 32.52
CA ALA A 18 -0.48 -1.53 32.97
C ALA A 18 0.04 -0.41 32.05
N THR A 19 -0.75 0.64 31.89
CA THR A 19 -0.33 1.86 31.19
C THR A 19 0.85 2.52 31.90
N GLY A 20 1.91 2.86 31.17
CA GLY A 20 3.10 3.53 31.71
C GLY A 20 4.25 2.60 32.09
N ALA A 21 4.11 1.28 31.95
CA ALA A 21 5.22 0.36 32.13
C ALA A 21 6.21 0.46 30.94
N ASP A 22 7.52 0.37 31.24
CA ASP A 22 8.54 0.20 30.22
C ASP A 22 8.31 -1.13 29.48
N SER A 23 7.76 -1.04 28.29
CA SER A 23 7.29 -2.21 27.53
C SER A 23 7.48 -2.07 26.03
N ALA A 24 7.60 -3.20 25.34
CA ALA A 24 7.47 -3.29 23.88
C ALA A 24 6.36 -4.30 23.56
N ARG A 25 5.44 -3.91 22.69
CA ARG A 25 4.22 -4.67 22.35
C ARG A 25 4.33 -5.32 20.98
N PHE A 26 4.02 -6.63 20.94
CA PHE A 26 4.02 -7.48 19.77
C PHE A 26 2.68 -8.25 19.72
N GLY A 27 1.65 -7.62 19.21
CA GLY A 27 0.31 -8.21 19.18
C GLY A 27 -0.19 -8.58 20.57
N GLU A 28 -0.48 -9.87 20.77
CA GLU A 28 -0.98 -10.42 22.02
C GLU A 28 0.09 -10.59 23.11
N LYS A 29 1.37 -10.38 22.77
CA LYS A 29 2.50 -10.51 23.70
C LYS A 29 3.19 -9.18 23.91
N THR A 30 3.62 -8.95 25.15
CA THR A 30 4.37 -7.76 25.53
C THR A 30 5.63 -8.17 26.28
N ILE A 31 6.75 -7.54 25.92
CA ILE A 31 7.98 -7.58 26.70
C ILE A 31 7.96 -6.44 27.71
N LEU A 32 8.07 -6.77 28.98
CA LEU A 32 8.21 -5.82 30.09
C LEU A 32 9.64 -5.81 30.57
N TRP A 33 10.25 -4.63 30.66
CA TRP A 33 11.51 -4.46 31.38
C TRP A 33 11.25 -4.45 32.86
N VAL A 34 12.12 -5.20 33.60
CA VAL A 34 12.00 -5.32 35.03
C VAL A 34 13.07 -4.44 35.69
N PRO A 35 12.69 -3.45 36.49
CA PRO A 35 13.64 -2.61 37.21
C PRO A 35 14.57 -3.40 38.09
N ALA A 36 15.79 -2.88 38.27
CA ALA A 36 16.76 -3.48 39.20
C ALA A 36 16.22 -3.46 40.65
N GLY A 37 16.27 -4.59 41.33
CA GLY A 37 15.80 -4.70 42.74
C GLY A 37 14.33 -5.14 42.88
N GLU A 38 13.53 -5.17 41.83
CA GLU A 38 12.16 -5.66 41.89
C GLU A 38 12.14 -7.20 41.97
N ARG A 39 11.41 -7.74 42.96
CA ARG A 39 11.20 -9.18 43.12
C ARG A 39 10.00 -9.61 42.28
N LEU A 40 10.25 -10.04 41.07
CA LEU A 40 9.25 -10.72 40.25
C LEU A 40 9.44 -12.23 40.36
N GLY A 41 8.33 -12.97 40.35
CA GLY A 41 8.31 -14.42 40.49
C GLY A 41 9.17 -15.17 39.46
N ARG A 42 9.13 -16.50 39.49
CA ARG A 42 9.96 -17.43 38.67
C ARG A 42 9.91 -17.22 37.14
N ALA A 43 9.08 -16.34 36.61
CA ALA A 43 8.90 -16.11 35.17
C ALA A 43 9.86 -15.06 34.55
N SER A 44 10.66 -14.34 35.40
CA SER A 44 11.60 -13.35 34.85
C SER A 44 12.80 -14.01 34.18
N ARG A 45 13.16 -13.51 33.01
CA ARG A 45 14.32 -13.94 32.22
C ARG A 45 15.40 -12.87 32.26
N THR A 46 16.62 -13.25 31.94
CA THR A 46 17.75 -12.32 31.86
C THR A 46 18.48 -12.53 30.54
N ALA A 47 18.83 -11.42 29.88
CA ALA A 47 19.65 -11.43 28.68
C ALA A 47 20.70 -10.31 28.75
N PRO A 48 21.86 -10.42 28.03
CA PRO A 48 22.85 -9.35 27.94
C PRO A 48 22.33 -8.05 27.37
N GLY A 49 21.19 -8.10 26.66
CA GLY A 49 20.43 -7.04 26.04
C GLY A 49 19.37 -7.65 25.16
N LEU A 50 18.41 -6.86 24.73
CA LEU A 50 17.36 -7.29 23.81
C LEU A 50 17.52 -6.55 22.47
N LEU A 51 17.42 -7.30 21.39
CA LEU A 51 17.44 -6.79 20.04
C LEU A 51 16.11 -7.16 19.35
N VAL A 52 15.62 -6.27 18.52
CA VAL A 52 14.53 -6.58 17.59
C VAL A 52 15.15 -6.84 16.21
N VAL A 53 14.75 -7.95 15.62
CA VAL A 53 14.97 -8.26 14.19
C VAL A 53 13.69 -7.93 13.48
N THR A 54 13.80 -7.21 12.38
CA THR A 54 12.71 -7.08 11.39
C THR A 54 13.19 -7.75 10.12
N GLN A 55 12.36 -8.63 9.54
CA GLN A 55 12.71 -9.45 8.37
C GLN A 55 11.60 -9.45 7.33
N VAL A 56 11.96 -9.71 6.08
CA VAL A 56 11.04 -10.08 5.00
C VAL A 56 10.99 -11.61 4.94
N GLY A 57 9.78 -12.18 4.88
CA GLY A 57 9.63 -13.63 4.94
C GLY A 57 10.36 -14.21 6.18
N ARG A 58 11.17 -15.22 5.96
CA ARG A 58 12.01 -15.86 6.98
C ARG A 58 13.51 -15.61 6.80
N THR A 59 13.89 -14.61 6.03
CA THR A 59 15.27 -14.43 5.56
C THR A 59 16.30 -14.41 6.69
N PHE A 60 16.00 -13.77 7.83
CA PHE A 60 16.89 -13.81 9.00
C PHE A 60 16.99 -15.20 9.61
N GLN A 61 15.86 -15.90 9.78
CA GLN A 61 15.82 -17.23 10.40
C GLN A 61 16.52 -18.28 9.51
N ASP A 62 16.43 -18.14 8.20
CA ASP A 62 17.07 -19.02 7.22
C ASP A 62 18.59 -18.78 7.14
N GLU A 63 19.04 -17.54 7.25
CA GLU A 63 20.47 -17.21 7.32
C GLU A 63 21.11 -17.50 8.68
N HIS A 64 20.30 -17.56 9.76
CA HIS A 64 20.72 -17.76 11.14
C HIS A 64 19.91 -18.83 11.85
N PRO A 65 19.91 -20.08 11.36
CA PRO A 65 19.10 -21.18 11.93
C PRO A 65 19.50 -21.59 13.36
N ASP A 66 20.67 -21.17 13.80
CA ASP A 66 21.19 -21.38 15.14
C ASP A 66 20.64 -20.37 16.18
N VAL A 67 20.02 -19.28 15.73
CA VAL A 67 19.43 -18.27 16.61
C VAL A 67 17.99 -18.63 16.97
N THR A 68 17.74 -18.84 18.26
CA THR A 68 16.38 -19.09 18.76
C THR A 68 15.77 -17.78 19.27
N PRO A 69 14.70 -17.25 18.67
CA PRO A 69 14.04 -16.04 19.12
C PRO A 69 13.48 -16.18 20.54
N LEU A 70 13.62 -15.15 21.35
CA LEU A 70 12.98 -15.03 22.65
C LEU A 70 11.48 -14.75 22.53
N LEU A 71 11.10 -14.10 21.45
CA LEU A 71 9.72 -13.88 20.98
C LEU A 71 9.75 -13.90 19.45
N ASP A 72 8.85 -14.69 18.87
CA ASP A 72 8.56 -14.70 17.44
C ASP A 72 7.17 -14.09 17.23
N HIS A 73 7.12 -13.03 16.42
CA HIS A 73 5.91 -12.35 15.99
C HIS A 73 6.02 -12.10 14.47
N GLY A 74 6.28 -13.15 13.75
CA GLY A 74 6.36 -13.16 12.31
C GLY A 74 7.50 -12.28 11.77
N ARG A 75 7.13 -11.15 11.17
CA ARG A 75 8.07 -10.18 10.61
C ARG A 75 9.02 -9.58 11.64
N GLN A 76 8.64 -9.57 12.93
CA GLN A 76 9.46 -9.09 14.04
C GLN A 76 9.82 -10.23 15.00
N LEU A 77 11.11 -10.38 15.24
CA LEU A 77 11.65 -11.32 16.23
C LEU A 77 12.35 -10.55 17.34
N VAL A 78 12.29 -11.05 18.56
CA VAL A 78 13.15 -10.55 19.63
C VAL A 78 14.21 -11.61 19.95
N ILE A 79 15.46 -11.19 19.89
CA ILE A 79 16.61 -12.05 20.18
C ILE A 79 17.45 -11.48 21.32
N SER A 80 18.28 -12.32 21.95
CA SER A 80 19.29 -11.89 22.88
C SER A 80 20.41 -11.13 22.17
N ALA A 81 20.97 -10.11 22.80
CA ALA A 81 22.16 -9.44 22.27
C ALA A 81 23.40 -10.36 22.19
N ALA A 82 23.40 -11.50 22.90
CA ALA A 82 24.42 -12.54 22.76
C ALA A 82 24.38 -13.18 21.35
N ASP A 83 23.20 -13.24 20.74
CA ASP A 83 22.94 -13.88 19.44
C ASP A 83 23.02 -12.89 18.28
N LYS A 84 23.57 -11.69 18.53
CA LYS A 84 23.72 -10.66 17.50
C LYS A 84 24.57 -11.15 16.33
N PRO A 85 24.03 -11.13 15.09
CA PRO A 85 24.78 -11.53 13.92
C PRO A 85 26.07 -10.74 13.74
N ARG A 86 27.11 -11.38 13.25
CA ARG A 86 28.38 -10.71 12.89
C ARG A 86 28.24 -9.90 11.58
N ARG A 87 27.36 -10.32 10.70
CA ARG A 87 27.05 -9.59 9.46
C ARG A 87 26.21 -8.34 9.78
N LYS A 88 26.40 -7.32 8.97
CA LYS A 88 25.51 -6.14 9.00
C LYS A 88 24.14 -6.53 8.43
N SER A 89 23.11 -5.81 8.88
CA SER A 89 21.77 -5.87 8.27
C SER A 89 21.81 -5.82 6.75
N THR A 90 20.94 -6.59 6.11
CA THR A 90 20.73 -6.61 4.65
C THR A 90 19.49 -5.79 4.30
N HIS A 91 19.09 -5.75 3.03
CA HIS A 91 17.79 -5.20 2.66
C HIS A 91 16.63 -6.11 3.09
N CYS A 92 16.88 -7.44 3.26
CA CYS A 92 15.85 -8.41 3.67
C CYS A 92 15.70 -8.56 5.18
N TRP A 93 16.63 -8.08 5.99
CA TRP A 93 16.49 -8.04 7.45
C TRP A 93 17.39 -6.99 8.09
N ARG A 94 16.97 -6.49 9.26
CA ARG A 94 17.78 -5.61 10.10
C ARG A 94 17.70 -6.01 11.56
N VAL A 95 18.73 -5.68 12.34
CA VAL A 95 18.81 -5.91 13.79
C VAL A 95 19.10 -4.59 14.49
N GLU A 96 18.23 -4.21 15.40
CA GLU A 96 18.32 -2.97 16.18
C GLU A 96 18.13 -3.25 17.67
N PRO A 97 18.63 -2.37 18.56
CA PRO A 97 18.32 -2.47 19.99
C PRO A 97 16.81 -2.35 20.21
N LEU A 98 16.22 -3.33 20.89
CA LEU A 98 14.83 -3.23 21.33
C LEU A 98 14.69 -2.15 22.39
N ARG A 99 13.85 -1.18 22.15
CA ARG A 99 13.60 -0.05 23.05
C ARG A 99 12.20 -0.13 23.65
N PRO A 100 12.01 0.34 24.89
CA PRO A 100 10.68 0.61 25.43
C PRO A 100 9.91 1.54 24.50
N GLY A 101 8.59 1.34 24.40
CA GLY A 101 7.70 2.15 23.56
C GLY A 101 7.50 1.61 22.15
N LEU A 102 8.20 0.55 21.73
CA LEU A 102 7.91 -0.10 20.44
C LEU A 102 6.52 -0.72 20.49
N ILE A 103 5.68 -0.35 19.51
CA ILE A 103 4.35 -0.91 19.32
C ILE A 103 4.31 -1.45 17.89
N VAL A 104 4.17 -2.77 17.76
CA VAL A 104 4.03 -3.42 16.46
C VAL A 104 2.56 -3.55 16.07
N ASP A 105 1.67 -3.53 17.03
CA ASP A 105 0.25 -3.70 16.82
C ASP A 105 -0.55 -2.47 17.26
N VAL A 106 -1.52 -2.06 16.43
CA VAL A 106 -2.45 -0.95 16.69
C VAL A 106 -3.82 -1.53 17.01
N PRO A 107 -4.61 -0.93 17.91
CA PRO A 107 -5.93 -1.45 18.27
C PRO A 107 -6.84 -1.64 17.06
N ALA A 108 -7.64 -2.71 17.10
CA ALA A 108 -8.64 -2.99 16.08
C ALA A 108 -9.61 -1.82 15.89
N VAL A 109 -9.89 -1.49 14.64
CA VAL A 109 -10.86 -0.45 14.26
C VAL A 109 -12.21 -1.11 14.03
N SER A 110 -13.30 -0.43 14.43
CA SER A 110 -14.65 -0.93 14.21
C SER A 110 -15.11 -0.69 12.77
N ALA A 111 -16.00 -1.58 12.30
CA ALA A 111 -16.68 -1.39 11.02
C ALA A 111 -17.47 -0.07 10.99
N ALA A 112 -17.43 0.62 9.85
CA ALA A 112 -18.27 1.78 9.58
C ALA A 112 -19.60 1.34 8.94
N ARG A 113 -20.50 2.30 8.75
CA ARG A 113 -21.70 2.07 7.93
C ARG A 113 -21.26 1.89 6.46
N VAL A 114 -21.81 0.87 5.79
CA VAL A 114 -21.58 0.63 4.36
C VAL A 114 -22.03 1.86 3.55
N ASP A 115 -21.13 2.41 2.75
CA ASP A 115 -21.43 3.43 1.76
C ASP A 115 -21.91 2.76 0.46
N PRO A 116 -23.15 3.01 -0.02
CA PRO A 116 -23.65 2.40 -1.24
C PRO A 116 -22.82 2.72 -2.49
N ALA A 117 -22.20 3.92 -2.56
CA ALA A 117 -21.37 4.32 -3.70
C ALA A 117 -20.05 3.54 -3.71
N VAL A 118 -19.47 3.29 -2.54
CA VAL A 118 -18.29 2.42 -2.40
C VAL A 118 -18.67 0.98 -2.72
N ALA A 119 -19.77 0.46 -2.18
CA ALA A 119 -20.23 -0.91 -2.47
C ALA A 119 -20.46 -1.11 -3.98
N SER A 120 -21.07 -0.13 -4.66
CA SER A 120 -21.24 -0.16 -6.13
C SER A 120 -19.90 -0.13 -6.88
N LEU A 121 -18.90 0.59 -6.40
CA LEU A 121 -17.55 0.57 -6.97
C LEU A 121 -16.92 -0.83 -6.82
N LEU A 122 -16.98 -1.38 -5.61
CA LEU A 122 -16.39 -2.68 -5.28
C LEU A 122 -17.00 -3.84 -6.09
N SER A 123 -18.27 -3.73 -6.51
CA SER A 123 -18.90 -4.72 -7.39
C SER A 123 -18.31 -4.74 -8.81
N GLN A 124 -17.49 -3.75 -9.18
CA GLN A 124 -16.83 -3.65 -10.48
C GLN A 124 -15.39 -4.22 -10.46
N LEU A 125 -14.89 -4.66 -9.31
CA LEU A 125 -13.64 -5.43 -9.25
C LEU A 125 -13.77 -6.68 -10.14
N SER A 126 -12.74 -6.92 -10.95
CA SER A 126 -12.70 -8.02 -11.90
C SER A 126 -11.66 -9.07 -11.52
N PRO A 127 -12.06 -10.14 -10.81
CA PRO A 127 -11.14 -11.25 -10.56
C PRO A 127 -10.49 -11.79 -11.83
N THR A 128 -11.25 -11.85 -12.93
CA THR A 128 -10.74 -12.33 -14.22
C THR A 128 -9.63 -11.45 -14.77
N SER A 129 -9.76 -10.12 -14.69
CA SER A 129 -8.72 -9.20 -15.16
C SER A 129 -7.47 -9.32 -14.30
N TYR A 130 -7.63 -9.32 -12.97
CA TYR A 130 -6.53 -9.49 -12.03
C TYR A 130 -5.77 -10.82 -12.23
N GLN A 131 -6.52 -11.93 -12.33
CA GLN A 131 -5.94 -13.26 -12.55
C GLN A 131 -5.19 -13.34 -13.89
N ALA A 132 -5.73 -12.73 -14.94
CA ALA A 132 -5.07 -12.73 -16.25
C ALA A 132 -3.73 -11.97 -16.21
N ASP A 133 -3.70 -10.77 -15.58
CA ASP A 133 -2.49 -9.96 -15.48
C ASP A 133 -1.43 -10.64 -14.58
N LEU A 134 -1.83 -11.17 -13.41
CA LEU A 134 -0.92 -11.90 -12.51
C LEU A 134 -0.35 -13.14 -13.21
N THR A 135 -1.20 -13.95 -13.84
CA THR A 135 -0.77 -15.15 -14.57
C THR A 135 0.22 -14.81 -15.67
N TRP A 136 -0.02 -13.70 -16.37
CA TRP A 136 0.88 -13.25 -17.42
C TRP A 136 2.27 -12.86 -16.85
N PHE A 137 2.33 -12.06 -15.77
CA PHE A 137 3.58 -11.68 -15.13
C PHE A 137 4.35 -12.92 -14.63
N ALA A 138 3.66 -13.84 -13.95
CA ALA A 138 4.26 -15.06 -13.42
C ALA A 138 4.66 -16.07 -14.50
N SER A 139 4.22 -15.89 -15.76
CA SER A 139 4.65 -16.73 -16.89
C SER A 139 6.05 -16.40 -17.40
N LEU A 140 6.58 -15.23 -17.03
CA LEU A 140 7.95 -14.84 -17.38
C LEU A 140 8.95 -15.65 -16.52
N PRO A 141 10.07 -16.11 -17.10
CA PRO A 141 11.02 -16.93 -16.35
C PRO A 141 11.66 -16.17 -15.17
N THR A 142 11.77 -14.87 -15.30
CA THR A 142 12.24 -13.94 -14.27
C THR A 142 11.77 -12.54 -14.64
N ARG A 143 11.59 -11.70 -13.64
CA ARG A 143 11.43 -10.24 -13.80
C ARG A 143 12.53 -9.48 -13.08
N HIS A 144 13.69 -10.12 -12.84
CA HIS A 144 14.83 -9.42 -12.27
C HIS A 144 15.09 -8.11 -13.02
N SER A 145 15.24 -7.01 -12.30
CA SER A 145 15.21 -5.65 -12.86
C SER A 145 16.27 -5.38 -13.95
N LEU A 146 17.31 -6.20 -14.01
CA LEU A 146 18.36 -6.17 -15.02
C LEU A 146 18.18 -7.19 -16.16
N SER A 147 17.05 -7.90 -16.21
CA SER A 147 16.77 -8.88 -17.26
C SER A 147 15.97 -8.27 -18.42
N SER A 148 16.08 -8.88 -19.62
CA SER A 148 15.22 -8.50 -20.75
C SER A 148 13.74 -8.80 -20.50
N SER A 149 13.44 -9.79 -19.68
CA SER A 149 12.07 -10.14 -19.30
C SER A 149 11.44 -9.06 -18.43
N PHE A 150 12.23 -8.33 -17.64
CA PHE A 150 11.72 -7.15 -16.93
C PHE A 150 11.23 -6.08 -17.90
N THR A 151 12.01 -5.75 -18.93
CA THR A 151 11.56 -4.82 -19.98
C THR A 151 10.29 -5.30 -20.66
N THR A 152 10.17 -6.61 -20.91
CA THR A 152 8.92 -7.20 -21.44
C THR A 152 7.73 -7.01 -20.49
N ALA A 153 7.95 -7.14 -19.17
CA ALA A 153 6.92 -6.88 -18.17
C ALA A 153 6.52 -5.39 -18.14
N VAL A 154 7.49 -4.47 -18.24
CA VAL A 154 7.24 -3.03 -18.35
C VAL A 154 6.45 -2.69 -19.61
N ASP A 155 6.76 -3.30 -20.76
CA ASP A 155 6.03 -3.11 -22.03
C ASP A 155 4.56 -3.55 -21.90
N PHE A 156 4.32 -4.71 -21.30
CA PHE A 156 2.98 -5.21 -21.04
C PHE A 156 2.19 -4.26 -20.13
N ALA A 157 2.74 -3.87 -18.99
CA ALA A 157 2.10 -2.98 -18.05
C ALA A 157 1.85 -1.58 -18.68
N THR A 158 2.79 -1.09 -19.51
CA THR A 158 2.61 0.13 -20.30
C THR A 158 1.37 0.06 -21.18
N ALA A 159 1.24 -1.03 -21.96
CA ALA A 159 0.10 -1.22 -22.84
C ALA A 159 -1.23 -1.27 -22.04
N ARG A 160 -1.23 -1.93 -20.88
CA ARG A 160 -2.40 -1.99 -19.98
C ARG A 160 -2.78 -0.59 -19.47
N MET A 161 -1.83 0.18 -18.93
CA MET A 161 -2.08 1.53 -18.41
C MET A 161 -2.55 2.50 -19.51
N VAL A 162 -1.93 2.45 -20.72
CA VAL A 162 -2.36 3.26 -21.87
C VAL A 162 -3.78 2.92 -22.28
N ALA A 163 -4.13 1.63 -22.36
CA ALA A 163 -5.49 1.20 -22.70
C ALA A 163 -6.54 1.66 -21.69
N LEU A 164 -6.16 1.88 -20.43
CA LEU A 164 -7.00 2.43 -19.38
C LEU A 164 -7.06 3.97 -19.37
N GLY A 165 -6.34 4.64 -20.30
CA GLY A 165 -6.34 6.10 -20.44
C GLY A 165 -5.43 6.84 -19.46
N TYR A 166 -4.40 6.19 -18.95
CA TYR A 166 -3.32 6.86 -18.18
C TYR A 166 -2.29 7.46 -19.15
N SER A 167 -1.75 8.62 -18.76
CA SER A 167 -0.55 9.17 -19.39
C SER A 167 0.67 8.46 -18.84
N VAL A 168 1.37 7.69 -19.67
CA VAL A 168 2.43 6.80 -19.21
C VAL A 168 3.81 7.38 -19.49
N SER A 169 4.71 7.26 -18.52
CA SER A 169 6.13 7.59 -18.65
C SER A 169 7.00 6.50 -18.02
N ARG A 170 8.23 6.38 -18.50
CA ARG A 170 9.25 5.49 -17.95
C ARG A 170 10.42 6.35 -17.46
N THR A 171 10.90 6.05 -16.27
CA THR A 171 12.02 6.79 -15.67
C THR A 171 13.17 5.83 -15.43
N SER A 172 14.30 6.09 -16.07
CA SER A 172 15.52 5.30 -15.85
C SER A 172 15.99 5.42 -14.40
N ILE A 173 16.40 4.30 -13.83
CA ILE A 173 17.01 4.18 -12.51
C ILE A 173 18.37 3.49 -12.61
N THR A 174 19.22 3.75 -11.62
CA THR A 174 20.52 3.07 -11.48
C THR A 174 20.37 1.93 -10.46
N VAL A 175 20.72 0.72 -10.86
CA VAL A 175 20.75 -0.48 -10.01
C VAL A 175 22.17 -1.02 -10.00
N GLY A 176 22.90 -0.80 -8.90
CA GLY A 176 24.32 -1.10 -8.83
C GLY A 176 25.15 -0.34 -9.89
N ALA A 177 25.81 -1.06 -10.79
CA ALA A 177 26.55 -0.49 -11.93
C ALA A 177 25.74 -0.48 -13.24
N SER A 178 24.48 -0.89 -13.20
CA SER A 178 23.59 -1.06 -14.36
C SER A 178 22.37 -0.13 -14.27
N HIS A 179 21.49 -0.21 -15.24
CA HIS A 179 20.27 0.59 -15.32
C HIS A 179 19.05 -0.29 -15.45
N SER A 180 17.95 0.19 -14.88
CA SER A 180 16.60 -0.35 -14.99
C SER A 180 15.61 0.82 -15.14
N GLU A 181 14.34 0.61 -14.89
CA GLU A 181 13.34 1.67 -15.02
C GLU A 181 12.16 1.52 -14.05
N ASN A 182 11.52 2.64 -13.74
CA ASN A 182 10.19 2.69 -13.12
C ASN A 182 9.17 3.01 -14.19
N LEU A 183 7.99 2.40 -14.10
CA LEU A 183 6.82 2.71 -14.94
C LEU A 183 5.83 3.56 -14.15
N ILE A 184 5.44 4.71 -14.71
CA ILE A 184 4.54 5.67 -14.06
C ILE A 184 3.36 5.95 -14.98
N GLY A 185 2.14 5.80 -14.46
CA GLY A 185 0.90 6.13 -15.14
C GLY A 185 0.14 7.22 -14.39
N ASP A 186 -0.07 8.37 -14.99
CA ASP A 186 -0.76 9.51 -14.39
C ASP A 186 -2.17 9.68 -14.97
N ARG A 187 -3.13 9.97 -14.10
CA ARG A 187 -4.50 10.34 -14.46
C ARG A 187 -4.95 11.55 -13.63
N PRO A 188 -5.31 12.67 -14.28
CA PRO A 188 -5.77 13.85 -13.56
C PRO A 188 -7.16 13.62 -12.96
N GLY A 189 -7.36 14.18 -11.77
CA GLY A 189 -8.68 14.28 -11.16
C GLY A 189 -9.56 15.31 -11.84
N ALA A 190 -10.85 15.29 -11.53
CA ALA A 190 -11.85 16.23 -12.03
C ALA A 190 -12.19 17.36 -11.05
N GLY A 191 -11.59 17.34 -9.86
CA GLY A 191 -11.78 18.40 -8.86
C GLY A 191 -11.08 19.70 -9.24
N PRO A 192 -11.41 20.82 -8.53
CA PRO A 192 -10.70 22.08 -8.73
C PRO A 192 -9.25 22.00 -8.24
N GLU A 193 -8.38 22.81 -8.85
CA GLU A 193 -6.98 22.97 -8.39
C GLU A 193 -6.92 23.84 -7.09
N PRO A 194 -5.94 23.60 -6.23
CA PRO A 194 -4.91 22.55 -6.30
C PRO A 194 -5.47 21.17 -5.88
N ARG A 195 -5.25 20.17 -6.70
CA ARG A 195 -5.64 18.78 -6.40
C ARG A 195 -4.56 18.06 -5.60
N GLY A 196 -4.99 17.20 -4.68
CA GLY A 196 -4.10 16.21 -4.07
C GLY A 196 -3.71 15.11 -5.06
N LEU A 197 -2.72 14.31 -4.69
CA LEU A 197 -2.27 13.14 -5.42
C LEU A 197 -2.39 11.89 -4.55
N VAL A 198 -3.00 10.84 -5.06
CA VAL A 198 -2.99 9.49 -4.47
C VAL A 198 -2.11 8.60 -5.33
N VAL A 199 -1.15 7.94 -4.71
CA VAL A 199 -0.20 7.04 -5.38
C VAL A 199 -0.56 5.60 -5.03
N ILE A 200 -0.57 4.73 -6.04
CA ILE A 200 -0.80 3.29 -5.91
C ILE A 200 0.42 2.62 -6.52
N THR A 201 1.09 1.76 -5.76
CA THR A 201 2.37 1.21 -6.18
C THR A 201 2.55 -0.25 -5.78
N ALA A 202 3.41 -0.93 -6.52
CA ALA A 202 4.02 -2.22 -6.25
C ALA A 202 5.38 -2.26 -6.97
N HIS A 203 6.26 -3.18 -6.62
CA HIS A 203 7.40 -3.45 -7.50
C HIS A 203 7.02 -4.47 -8.56
N LEU A 204 7.69 -4.38 -9.71
CA LEU A 204 7.46 -5.24 -10.87
C LEU A 204 8.51 -6.33 -10.99
N ASP A 205 9.68 -6.08 -10.43
CA ASP A 205 10.78 -7.04 -10.44
C ASP A 205 10.51 -8.25 -9.55
N SER A 206 11.28 -9.30 -9.74
CA SER A 206 11.31 -10.52 -8.93
C SER A 206 12.74 -11.05 -8.90
N ILE A 207 13.12 -11.77 -7.86
CA ILE A 207 14.48 -12.26 -7.67
C ILE A 207 14.50 -13.76 -7.31
N ASN A 208 15.63 -14.41 -7.64
CA ASN A 208 16.01 -15.68 -7.08
C ASN A 208 17.36 -15.53 -6.39
N LEU A 209 17.37 -15.56 -5.07
CA LEU A 209 18.60 -15.40 -4.27
C LEU A 209 19.63 -16.49 -4.51
N GLY A 210 19.21 -17.65 -5.05
CA GLY A 210 20.11 -18.74 -5.44
C GLY A 210 20.80 -18.55 -6.79
N GLY A 211 20.55 -17.43 -7.51
CA GLY A 211 21.08 -17.19 -8.85
C GLY A 211 21.25 -15.71 -9.17
N GLY A 212 21.58 -15.41 -10.44
CA GLY A 212 21.72 -14.04 -10.94
C GLY A 212 20.49 -13.60 -11.76
N PRO A 213 20.62 -12.51 -12.55
CA PRO A 213 19.51 -11.91 -13.31
C PRO A 213 18.75 -12.83 -14.27
N SER A 214 19.35 -13.96 -14.64
CA SER A 214 18.73 -14.97 -15.51
C SER A 214 18.18 -16.20 -14.77
N ALA A 215 18.32 -16.24 -13.44
CA ALA A 215 17.79 -17.35 -12.65
C ALA A 215 16.25 -17.34 -12.67
N ASN A 216 15.65 -18.53 -12.70
CA ASN A 216 14.19 -18.65 -12.70
C ASN A 216 13.60 -18.04 -11.39
N ALA A 217 12.78 -17.04 -11.55
CA ALA A 217 12.11 -16.30 -10.49
C ALA A 217 10.71 -15.86 -10.97
N PRO A 218 9.72 -16.74 -11.00
CA PRO A 218 8.38 -16.41 -11.47
C PRO A 218 7.76 -15.27 -10.65
N GLY A 219 8.06 -15.22 -9.35
CA GLY A 219 7.60 -14.16 -8.46
C GLY A 219 6.08 -13.98 -8.52
N ALA A 220 5.32 -15.09 -8.37
CA ALA A 220 3.88 -15.04 -8.55
C ALA A 220 3.21 -14.21 -7.44
N ASP A 221 3.66 -14.41 -6.20
CA ASP A 221 3.23 -13.62 -5.08
C ASP A 221 4.15 -12.39 -4.91
N ASP A 222 5.43 -12.59 -5.00
CA ASP A 222 6.48 -11.55 -4.85
C ASP A 222 7.09 -11.15 -6.23
N ASN A 223 6.59 -10.13 -6.96
CA ASN A 223 5.39 -9.35 -6.62
C ASN A 223 4.49 -9.18 -7.85
N ALA A 224 4.20 -10.29 -8.60
CA ALA A 224 3.18 -10.23 -9.64
C ALA A 224 1.79 -9.97 -9.02
N SER A 225 1.55 -10.42 -7.77
CA SER A 225 0.30 -10.20 -7.06
C SER A 225 0.01 -8.71 -6.85
N GLY A 226 0.96 -7.95 -6.31
CA GLY A 226 0.84 -6.52 -6.12
C GLY A 226 0.83 -5.76 -7.45
N SER A 227 1.69 -6.15 -8.41
CA SER A 227 1.77 -5.50 -9.73
C SER A 227 0.46 -5.63 -10.52
N ALA A 228 -0.16 -6.81 -10.54
CA ALA A 228 -1.49 -7.01 -11.12
C ALA A 228 -2.56 -6.26 -10.32
N GLY A 229 -2.39 -6.14 -9.00
CA GLY A 229 -3.25 -5.34 -8.14
C GLY A 229 -3.25 -3.87 -8.51
N VAL A 230 -2.08 -3.28 -8.83
CA VAL A 230 -1.96 -1.90 -9.32
C VAL A 230 -2.76 -1.72 -10.62
N LEU A 231 -2.66 -2.67 -11.57
CA LEU A 231 -3.40 -2.62 -12.82
C LEU A 231 -4.91 -2.76 -12.63
N GLU A 232 -5.36 -3.66 -11.75
CA GLU A 232 -6.79 -3.85 -11.47
C GLU A 232 -7.39 -2.66 -10.74
N LEU A 233 -6.72 -2.11 -9.72
CA LEU A 233 -7.14 -0.89 -9.04
C LEU A 233 -7.12 0.30 -10.00
N GLY A 234 -6.12 0.39 -10.88
CA GLY A 234 -6.05 1.37 -11.95
C GLY A 234 -7.25 1.28 -12.90
N ARG A 235 -7.65 0.08 -13.30
CA ARG A 235 -8.84 -0.18 -14.12
C ARG A 235 -10.12 0.27 -13.42
N LEU A 236 -10.25 -0.11 -12.14
CA LEU A 236 -11.41 0.26 -11.33
C LEU A 236 -11.54 1.79 -11.18
N ILE A 237 -10.43 2.47 -10.89
CA ILE A 237 -10.39 3.92 -10.74
C ILE A 237 -10.67 4.64 -12.05
N ALA A 238 -10.19 4.12 -13.19
CA ALA A 238 -10.42 4.70 -14.49
C ALA A 238 -11.90 4.69 -14.91
N SER A 239 -12.76 3.89 -14.25
CA SER A 239 -14.19 3.76 -14.60
C SER A 239 -15.04 5.01 -14.33
N ARG A 240 -14.54 5.94 -13.50
CA ARG A 240 -15.25 7.17 -13.15
C ARG A 240 -14.30 8.32 -12.81
N PRO A 241 -14.78 9.60 -12.82
CA PRO A 241 -13.97 10.74 -12.36
C PRO A 241 -13.81 10.75 -10.83
N TRP A 242 -12.69 11.29 -10.37
CA TRP A 242 -12.35 11.49 -8.95
C TRP A 242 -11.98 12.93 -8.66
N GLN A 243 -12.03 13.36 -7.41
CA GLN A 243 -11.64 14.72 -7.03
C GLN A 243 -10.14 14.95 -7.21
N HIS A 244 -9.32 14.00 -6.78
CA HIS A 244 -7.86 14.08 -6.73
C HIS A 244 -7.22 13.32 -7.88
N ASP A 245 -5.97 13.67 -8.17
CA ASP A 245 -5.14 13.00 -9.16
C ASP A 245 -4.73 11.60 -8.68
N VAL A 246 -4.51 10.71 -9.63
CA VAL A 246 -4.03 9.34 -9.39
C VAL A 246 -2.72 9.13 -10.12
N ARG A 247 -1.77 8.48 -9.45
CA ARG A 247 -0.53 7.97 -10.01
C ARG A 247 -0.39 6.50 -9.71
N LEU A 248 -0.25 5.69 -10.73
CA LEU A 248 0.15 4.30 -10.65
C LEU A 248 1.66 4.22 -10.83
N ILE A 249 2.37 3.45 -10.00
CA ILE A 249 3.79 3.23 -10.18
C ILE A 249 4.09 1.73 -10.06
N LEU A 250 4.81 1.20 -11.03
CA LEU A 250 5.45 -0.09 -10.92
C LEU A 250 6.96 0.15 -10.86
N PHE A 251 7.53 -0.10 -9.69
CA PHE A 251 8.95 0.11 -9.44
C PHE A 251 9.79 -1.05 -9.98
N GLY A 252 11.00 -0.73 -10.44
CA GLY A 252 12.04 -1.71 -10.66
C GLY A 252 13.13 -1.60 -9.60
N GLY A 253 13.91 -2.68 -9.40
CA GLY A 253 15.03 -2.70 -8.49
C GLY A 253 14.64 -2.58 -7.02
N GLU A 254 13.48 -3.03 -6.66
CA GLU A 254 13.07 -3.20 -5.27
C GLU A 254 13.90 -4.27 -4.60
N GLU A 255 13.95 -5.44 -5.23
CA GLU A 255 14.62 -6.66 -4.78
C GLU A 255 16.14 -6.50 -4.65
N GLU A 256 16.73 -5.60 -5.39
CA GLU A 256 18.15 -5.26 -5.29
C GLU A 256 18.42 -4.17 -4.24
N GLY A 257 17.39 -3.63 -3.59
CA GLY A 257 17.51 -2.70 -2.47
C GLY A 257 16.74 -1.39 -2.59
N LEU A 258 15.50 -1.43 -3.04
CA LEU A 258 14.57 -0.29 -3.15
C LEU A 258 15.10 0.80 -4.10
N PHE A 259 15.82 0.43 -5.16
CA PHE A 259 16.47 1.43 -6.02
C PHE A 259 15.45 2.32 -6.73
N GLY A 260 14.35 1.75 -7.21
CA GLY A 260 13.31 2.47 -7.91
C GLY A 260 12.62 3.51 -7.05
N SER A 261 12.08 3.10 -5.93
CA SER A 261 11.34 3.98 -5.01
C SER A 261 12.23 5.03 -4.35
N LYS A 262 13.47 4.66 -3.96
CA LYS A 262 14.45 5.62 -3.41
C LYS A 262 14.77 6.75 -4.39
N GLN A 263 15.06 6.42 -5.65
CA GLN A 263 15.40 7.42 -6.67
C GLN A 263 14.16 8.23 -7.07
N TYR A 264 13.00 7.61 -7.16
CA TYR A 264 11.74 8.31 -7.40
C TYR A 264 11.47 9.36 -6.33
N VAL A 265 11.49 8.97 -5.05
CA VAL A 265 11.20 9.88 -3.92
C VAL A 265 12.24 10.99 -3.82
N ALA A 266 13.53 10.68 -4.05
CA ALA A 266 14.60 11.67 -4.04
C ALA A 266 14.43 12.72 -5.16
N ALA A 267 13.88 12.33 -6.31
CA ALA A 267 13.66 13.22 -7.46
C ALA A 267 12.36 14.04 -7.37
N LEU A 268 11.46 13.75 -6.40
CA LEU A 268 10.20 14.46 -6.25
C LEU A 268 10.41 15.94 -5.93
N PRO A 269 9.87 16.87 -6.76
CA PRO A 269 9.82 18.29 -6.42
C PRO A 269 9.06 18.52 -5.11
N ALA A 270 9.45 19.53 -4.34
CA ALA A 270 8.80 19.84 -3.06
C ALA A 270 7.29 20.09 -3.20
N ALA A 271 6.87 20.76 -4.27
CA ALA A 271 5.46 21.02 -4.56
C ALA A 271 4.68 19.73 -4.86
N GLU A 272 5.29 18.78 -5.59
CA GLU A 272 4.68 17.48 -5.87
C GLU A 272 4.58 16.65 -4.59
N ARG A 273 5.66 16.62 -3.79
CA ARG A 273 5.67 15.93 -2.49
C ARG A 273 4.56 16.44 -1.57
N ALA A 274 4.36 17.75 -1.50
CA ALA A 274 3.36 18.37 -0.61
C ALA A 274 1.91 18.03 -0.98
N ARG A 275 1.63 17.64 -2.23
CA ARG A 275 0.29 17.27 -2.67
C ARG A 275 -0.04 15.78 -2.52
N ILE A 276 0.97 14.92 -2.21
CA ILE A 276 0.71 13.50 -1.98
C ILE A 276 -0.08 13.32 -0.68
N ARG A 277 -1.29 12.80 -0.80
CA ARG A 277 -2.23 12.56 0.30
C ARG A 277 -2.05 11.18 0.94
N ALA A 278 -1.78 10.20 0.13
CA ALA A 278 -1.58 8.82 0.54
C ALA A 278 -0.79 8.05 -0.53
N VAL A 279 0.00 7.11 -0.09
CA VAL A 279 0.65 6.10 -0.93
C VAL A 279 0.19 4.73 -0.45
N LEU A 280 -0.41 3.97 -1.35
CA LEU A 280 -0.77 2.57 -1.15
C LEU A 280 0.27 1.71 -1.84
N ASN A 281 1.05 0.98 -1.08
CA ASN A 281 2.00 -0.01 -1.60
C ASN A 281 1.45 -1.42 -1.41
N MET A 282 1.43 -2.21 -2.45
CA MET A 282 1.05 -3.63 -2.40
C MET A 282 2.28 -4.48 -2.65
N ASP A 283 2.51 -5.43 -1.76
CA ASP A 283 3.63 -6.33 -1.84
C ASP A 283 3.24 -7.66 -1.20
N MET A 284 3.29 -8.77 -1.97
CA MET A 284 2.88 -10.09 -1.52
C MET A 284 1.45 -10.11 -0.94
N ILE A 285 0.44 -10.05 -1.79
CA ILE A 285 -0.97 -9.97 -1.35
C ILE A 285 -1.79 -11.24 -1.59
N ALA A 286 -1.14 -12.35 -1.94
CA ALA A 286 -1.85 -13.48 -2.52
C ALA A 286 -1.47 -14.86 -1.95
N THR A 287 -0.67 -14.99 -0.91
CA THR A 287 -0.42 -16.28 -0.26
C THR A 287 -1.07 -16.36 1.12
N SER A 288 -1.85 -17.42 1.36
CA SER A 288 -2.54 -17.60 2.64
C SER A 288 -1.65 -18.32 3.65
N ASN A 289 -1.07 -17.57 4.58
CA ASN A 289 -0.18 -18.09 5.62
C ASN A 289 -0.87 -18.27 6.98
N THR A 290 -2.14 -17.92 7.08
CA THR A 290 -2.89 -17.91 8.34
C THR A 290 -4.21 -18.65 8.19
N ALA A 291 -4.70 -19.28 9.26
CA ALA A 291 -5.97 -20.02 9.24
C ALA A 291 -7.19 -19.10 8.98
N ILE A 292 -7.09 -17.84 9.32
CA ILE A 292 -8.09 -16.80 9.02
C ILE A 292 -7.42 -15.84 8.03
N PRO A 293 -8.04 -15.53 6.88
CA PRO A 293 -7.50 -14.57 5.93
C PRO A 293 -7.10 -13.26 6.62
N THR A 294 -5.83 -12.94 6.58
CA THR A 294 -5.24 -11.83 7.35
C THR A 294 -4.44 -10.92 6.43
N VAL A 295 -4.54 -9.61 6.66
CA VAL A 295 -3.71 -8.60 6.04
C VAL A 295 -2.91 -7.87 7.12
N LEU A 296 -1.63 -7.63 6.86
CA LEU A 296 -0.79 -6.71 7.63
C LEU A 296 -0.79 -5.34 6.96
N LEU A 297 -1.11 -4.31 7.72
CA LEU A 297 -0.97 -2.90 7.34
C LEU A 297 0.27 -2.34 8.01
N GLU A 298 1.32 -2.08 7.23
CA GLU A 298 2.57 -1.58 7.78
C GLU A 298 2.83 -0.13 7.35
N GLY A 299 3.21 0.71 8.29
CA GLY A 299 3.53 2.11 8.06
C GLY A 299 4.29 2.72 9.23
N ALA A 300 4.14 4.02 9.42
CA ALA A 300 4.69 4.74 10.56
C ALA A 300 3.65 5.72 11.12
N VAL A 301 4.00 6.47 12.15
CA VAL A 301 3.10 7.47 12.77
C VAL A 301 2.55 8.45 11.74
N VAL A 302 3.33 8.83 10.72
CA VAL A 302 2.88 9.71 9.63
C VAL A 302 1.74 9.09 8.80
N SER A 303 1.60 7.77 8.81
CA SER A 303 0.60 7.00 8.05
C SER A 303 -0.58 6.53 8.90
N SER A 304 -0.68 6.97 10.16
CA SER A 304 -1.69 6.44 11.11
C SER A 304 -3.13 6.58 10.60
N GLN A 305 -3.44 7.68 9.90
CA GLN A 305 -4.77 7.89 9.33
C GLN A 305 -5.05 6.89 8.20
N GLN A 306 -4.09 6.66 7.30
CA GLN A 306 -4.23 5.74 6.18
C GLN A 306 -4.36 4.30 6.67
N ILE A 307 -3.62 3.92 7.71
CA ILE A 307 -3.78 2.61 8.37
C ILE A 307 -5.19 2.46 8.96
N ALA A 308 -5.70 3.49 9.65
CA ALA A 308 -7.05 3.48 10.22
C ALA A 308 -8.13 3.38 9.13
N ASP A 309 -7.95 4.10 8.01
CA ASP A 309 -8.87 4.07 6.87
C ASP A 309 -8.92 2.67 6.23
N LEU A 310 -7.75 2.03 6.00
CA LEU A 310 -7.66 0.67 5.48
C LEU A 310 -8.25 -0.35 6.46
N ALA A 311 -7.95 -0.25 7.76
CA ALA A 311 -8.52 -1.13 8.77
C ALA A 311 -10.06 -1.00 8.84
N THR A 312 -10.59 0.24 8.75
CA THR A 312 -12.04 0.49 8.67
C THR A 312 -12.64 -0.11 7.40
N ALA A 313 -11.95 0.04 6.26
CA ALA A 313 -12.37 -0.56 4.99
C ALA A 313 -12.42 -2.09 5.07
N ALA A 314 -11.38 -2.72 5.64
CA ALA A 314 -11.37 -4.16 5.88
C ALA A 314 -12.55 -4.61 6.72
N ALA A 315 -12.75 -3.99 7.89
CA ALA A 315 -13.83 -4.34 8.80
C ALA A 315 -15.24 -4.12 8.20
N THR A 316 -15.38 -3.17 7.23
CA THR A 316 -16.67 -2.80 6.64
C THR A 316 -17.03 -3.63 5.41
N TYR A 317 -16.05 -3.98 4.58
CA TYR A 317 -16.28 -4.51 3.24
C TYR A 317 -15.68 -5.90 3.00
N THR A 318 -14.94 -6.46 3.96
CA THR A 318 -14.23 -7.74 3.81
C THR A 318 -14.40 -8.64 5.03
N GLY A 319 -13.93 -9.89 4.90
CA GLY A 319 -13.77 -10.83 6.01
C GLY A 319 -12.35 -10.89 6.60
N LEU A 320 -11.47 -9.95 6.22
CA LEU A 320 -10.06 -9.97 6.64
C LEU A 320 -9.90 -9.69 8.13
N LYS A 321 -9.06 -10.47 8.78
CA LYS A 321 -8.39 -10.04 10.01
C LYS A 321 -7.32 -9.01 9.65
N VAL A 322 -7.25 -7.93 10.41
CA VAL A 322 -6.23 -6.89 10.21
C VAL A 322 -5.18 -6.98 11.30
N GLU A 323 -3.94 -7.01 10.90
CA GLU A 323 -2.76 -6.77 11.74
C GLU A 323 -2.12 -5.45 11.31
N THR A 324 -1.44 -4.78 12.24
CA THR A 324 -0.85 -3.45 11.96
C THR A 324 0.56 -3.39 12.50
N SER A 325 1.45 -2.66 11.82
CA SER A 325 2.82 -2.39 12.27
C SER A 325 3.16 -0.92 12.04
N LEU A 326 3.70 -0.27 13.08
CA LEU A 326 4.31 1.07 12.98
C LEU A 326 5.84 1.00 12.88
N ASN A 327 6.38 -0.14 12.48
CA ASN A 327 7.82 -0.37 12.30
C ASN A 327 8.12 -0.72 10.84
N PRO A 328 8.06 0.26 9.91
CA PRO A 328 8.16 0.02 8.47
C PRO A 328 9.51 -0.55 8.07
N PHE A 329 9.49 -1.55 7.19
CA PHE A 329 10.71 -2.21 6.73
C PHE A 329 10.56 -2.81 5.33
N ALA A 330 11.63 -2.68 4.53
CA ALA A 330 11.94 -3.46 3.33
C ALA A 330 10.79 -3.64 2.32
N SER A 331 10.15 -2.53 1.92
CA SER A 331 9.38 -2.42 0.69
C SER A 331 9.25 -0.94 0.30
N ASP A 332 8.68 -0.66 -0.86
CA ASP A 332 8.68 0.64 -1.52
C ASP A 332 7.95 1.76 -0.75
N HIS A 333 7.16 1.45 0.27
CA HIS A 333 6.56 2.45 1.16
C HIS A 333 7.59 3.16 2.05
N VAL A 334 8.73 2.50 2.36
CA VAL A 334 9.75 3.01 3.29
C VAL A 334 10.41 4.32 2.81
N PRO A 335 10.85 4.46 1.55
CA PRO A 335 11.39 5.73 1.06
C PRO A 335 10.41 6.90 1.18
N PHE A 336 9.11 6.69 0.96
CA PHE A 336 8.09 7.72 1.15
C PHE A 336 7.97 8.12 2.62
N ILE A 337 7.90 7.16 3.53
CA ILE A 337 7.85 7.40 4.98
C ILE A 337 9.08 8.19 5.45
N ASN A 338 10.27 7.83 4.98
CA ASN A 338 11.52 8.53 5.29
C ASN A 338 11.53 9.99 4.80
N ALA A 339 10.72 10.29 3.78
CA ALA A 339 10.49 11.65 3.27
C ALA A 339 9.28 12.34 3.92
N ALA A 340 8.74 11.79 5.03
CA ALA A 340 7.55 12.25 5.72
C ALA A 340 6.28 12.27 4.86
N ILE A 341 6.19 11.40 3.86
CA ILE A 341 5.01 11.18 3.02
C ILE A 341 4.23 9.99 3.61
N PRO A 342 2.91 10.12 3.87
CA PRO A 342 2.12 9.02 4.42
C PRO A 342 2.00 7.87 3.39
N ALA A 343 2.58 6.73 3.73
CA ALA A 343 2.56 5.52 2.92
C ALA A 343 2.23 4.30 3.78
N VAL A 344 1.47 3.37 3.23
CA VAL A 344 1.12 2.10 3.87
C VAL A 344 1.42 0.96 2.92
N LEU A 345 2.10 -0.05 3.44
CA LEU A 345 2.22 -1.36 2.83
C LEU A 345 0.99 -2.17 3.21
N THR A 346 0.34 -2.78 2.23
CA THR A 346 -0.63 -3.86 2.43
C THR A 346 0.02 -5.16 1.95
N ILE A 347 0.18 -6.09 2.87
CA ILE A 347 0.85 -7.38 2.67
C ILE A 347 0.04 -8.48 3.36
N GLU A 348 0.12 -9.69 2.89
CA GLU A 348 -0.50 -10.84 3.53
C GLU A 348 -0.06 -11.01 4.99
N GLY A 349 -0.95 -11.55 5.82
CA GLY A 349 -0.62 -11.82 7.23
C GLY A 349 0.39 -12.94 7.36
N ALA A 350 1.29 -12.85 8.36
CA ALA A 350 2.34 -13.82 8.61
C ALA A 350 3.20 -14.14 7.37
N ASP A 351 3.58 -13.10 6.61
CA ASP A 351 4.44 -13.19 5.41
C ASP A 351 5.70 -14.02 5.64
N ASN A 352 6.21 -14.05 6.88
CA ASN A 352 7.33 -14.87 7.29
C ASN A 352 7.08 -16.40 7.20
N ALA A 353 5.86 -16.84 7.03
CA ALA A 353 5.54 -18.25 6.78
C ALA A 353 5.53 -18.62 5.29
N ASN A 354 5.57 -17.63 4.39
CA ASN A 354 5.72 -17.86 2.96
C ASN A 354 7.17 -18.25 2.63
N GLY A 355 7.44 -19.53 2.50
CA GLY A 355 8.77 -20.08 2.20
C GLY A 355 9.09 -20.17 0.69
N HIS A 356 8.27 -19.59 -0.17
CA HIS A 356 8.40 -19.71 -1.64
C HIS A 356 9.03 -18.49 -2.29
N ILE A 357 8.97 -17.33 -1.65
CA ILE A 357 9.49 -16.05 -2.15
C ILE A 357 11.00 -16.14 -2.46
N HIS A 358 11.48 -15.23 -3.28
CA HIS A 358 12.89 -15.10 -3.70
C HIS A 358 13.48 -16.40 -4.27
N SER A 359 12.65 -17.23 -4.90
CA SER A 359 13.06 -18.52 -5.45
C SER A 359 12.27 -18.89 -6.71
N ALA A 360 12.69 -20.00 -7.35
CA ALA A 360 11.95 -20.59 -8.48
C ALA A 360 10.60 -21.21 -8.06
N ASN A 361 10.31 -21.32 -6.77
CA ASN A 361 9.11 -21.96 -6.25
C ASN A 361 7.95 -20.98 -6.02
N ASP A 362 8.19 -19.68 -6.13
CA ASP A 362 7.11 -18.67 -6.06
C ASP A 362 6.30 -18.70 -7.36
N THR A 363 5.30 -19.59 -7.39
CA THR A 363 4.51 -19.92 -8.55
C THR A 363 3.01 -19.79 -8.28
N LEU A 364 2.21 -19.82 -9.36
CA LEU A 364 0.74 -19.74 -9.29
C LEU A 364 0.09 -20.81 -8.42
N ASN A 365 0.80 -21.90 -8.09
CA ASN A 365 0.27 -22.98 -7.27
C ASN A 365 0.01 -22.56 -5.81
N PHE A 366 0.63 -21.48 -5.35
CA PHE A 366 0.52 -20.98 -3.98
C PHE A 366 -0.37 -19.76 -3.87
N ILE A 367 -0.92 -19.28 -4.97
CA ILE A 367 -1.79 -18.09 -5.00
C ILE A 367 -3.18 -18.42 -4.44
N ASP A 368 -3.55 -17.75 -3.37
CA ASP A 368 -4.91 -17.68 -2.85
C ASP A 368 -5.67 -16.50 -3.47
N TRP A 369 -6.41 -16.78 -4.53
CA TRP A 369 -7.19 -15.79 -5.26
C TRP A 369 -8.26 -15.10 -4.41
N SER A 370 -8.74 -15.77 -3.35
CA SER A 370 -9.74 -15.22 -2.44
C SER A 370 -9.13 -14.17 -1.51
N LEU A 371 -7.96 -14.48 -0.94
CA LEU A 371 -7.21 -13.53 -0.10
C LEU A 371 -6.87 -12.26 -0.90
N ALA A 372 -6.31 -12.44 -2.11
CA ALA A 372 -5.98 -11.32 -2.99
C ALA A 372 -7.21 -10.46 -3.31
N ALA A 373 -8.35 -11.08 -3.62
CA ALA A 373 -9.59 -10.36 -3.90
C ALA A 373 -10.09 -9.56 -2.69
N GLU A 374 -9.99 -10.10 -1.48
CA GLU A 374 -10.38 -9.39 -0.25
C GLU A 374 -9.42 -8.22 0.04
N ILE A 375 -8.10 -8.39 -0.14
CA ILE A 375 -7.13 -7.30 0.02
C ILE A 375 -7.37 -6.20 -1.02
N LEU A 376 -7.60 -6.55 -2.28
CA LEU A 376 -7.95 -5.57 -3.32
C LEU A 376 -9.27 -4.85 -3.02
N ARG A 377 -10.26 -5.54 -2.46
CA ARG A 377 -11.52 -4.95 -2.03
C ARG A 377 -11.33 -3.93 -0.91
N MET A 378 -10.55 -4.26 0.11
CA MET A 378 -10.15 -3.34 1.18
C MET A 378 -9.44 -2.09 0.60
N ASN A 379 -8.43 -2.31 -0.23
CA ASN A 379 -7.63 -1.26 -0.85
C ASN A 379 -8.51 -0.33 -1.70
N ALA A 380 -9.39 -0.88 -2.54
CA ALA A 380 -10.32 -0.11 -3.37
C ALA A 380 -11.27 0.76 -2.54
N ALA A 381 -11.76 0.22 -1.40
CA ALA A 381 -12.65 0.97 -0.51
C ALA A 381 -11.94 2.17 0.13
N ALA A 382 -10.72 2.00 0.62
CA ALA A 382 -9.92 3.08 1.18
C ALA A 382 -9.55 4.13 0.12
N LEU A 383 -9.13 3.68 -1.06
CA LEU A 383 -8.81 4.55 -2.20
C LEU A 383 -10.00 5.44 -2.60
N ALA A 384 -11.22 4.92 -2.57
CA ALA A 384 -12.42 5.71 -2.85
C ALA A 384 -12.56 6.91 -1.90
N GLY A 385 -12.23 6.73 -0.62
CA GLY A 385 -12.18 7.80 0.37
C GLY A 385 -11.05 8.80 0.10
N TRP A 386 -9.85 8.32 -0.19
CA TRP A 386 -8.67 9.19 -0.42
C TRP A 386 -8.77 9.99 -1.70
N LEU A 387 -9.33 9.41 -2.75
CA LEU A 387 -9.55 10.07 -4.04
C LEU A 387 -10.71 11.07 -3.99
N GLY A 388 -11.70 10.83 -3.15
CA GLY A 388 -12.88 11.65 -3.00
C GLY A 388 -13.80 11.61 -4.23
N ALA A 389 -15.09 11.71 -4.00
CA ALA A 389 -16.00 12.03 -5.10
C ALA A 389 -15.65 13.44 -5.59
N PRO A 390 -15.64 13.69 -6.92
CA PRO A 390 -15.60 15.06 -7.38
C PRO A 390 -16.73 15.78 -6.66
N ALA A 391 -16.44 16.93 -6.07
CA ALA A 391 -17.52 17.80 -5.62
C ALA A 391 -18.49 17.84 -6.79
N ALA A 392 -19.73 17.39 -6.56
CA ALA A 392 -20.75 17.54 -7.57
C ALA A 392 -20.54 18.95 -8.09
N VAL A 393 -20.23 19.09 -9.38
CA VAL A 393 -20.18 20.42 -9.98
C VAL A 393 -21.58 20.91 -9.71
N ARG A 394 -21.74 21.63 -8.58
CA ARG A 394 -22.94 22.44 -8.42
C ARG A 394 -22.82 23.30 -9.65
N PRO A 395 -23.74 23.22 -10.61
CA PRO A 395 -23.71 24.14 -11.69
C PRO A 395 -23.54 25.48 -10.96
N ARG A 396 -22.39 26.15 -11.14
CA ARG A 396 -22.37 27.57 -10.85
C ARG A 396 -23.60 28.04 -11.54
N PRO A 397 -24.56 28.69 -10.88
CA PRO A 397 -25.63 29.31 -11.58
C PRO A 397 -25.00 30.43 -12.40
N ALA A 398 -24.35 30.08 -13.48
CA ALA A 398 -24.11 30.93 -14.61
C ALA A 398 -25.41 30.89 -15.41
N GLY A 399 -26.49 31.15 -14.68
CA GLY A 399 -27.79 31.37 -15.28
C GLY A 399 -27.97 32.89 -15.36
N SER A 400 -28.01 33.42 -16.56
CA SER A 400 -28.53 34.78 -16.80
C SER A 400 -30.04 34.64 -16.90
N VAL A 401 -30.77 35.44 -16.13
CA VAL A 401 -32.20 35.62 -16.29
C VAL A 401 -32.41 36.98 -16.94
N VAL A 402 -33.09 36.99 -18.08
CA VAL A 402 -33.41 38.19 -18.85
C VAL A 402 -34.92 38.33 -18.93
N SER A 403 -35.44 39.52 -18.78
CA SER A 403 -36.86 39.86 -19.04
C SER A 403 -36.95 40.80 -20.21
N TRP A 404 -37.78 40.47 -21.19
CA TRP A 404 -38.06 41.31 -22.37
C TRP A 404 -39.28 42.20 -22.17
N GLY A 405 -40.01 42.01 -21.06
CA GLY A 405 -41.22 42.75 -20.73
C GLY A 405 -42.05 42.12 -19.63
N PRO A 406 -43.18 42.73 -19.25
CA PRO A 406 -44.06 42.18 -18.24
C PRO A 406 -44.49 40.74 -18.57
N GLY A 407 -44.30 39.79 -17.64
CA GLY A 407 -44.71 38.41 -17.77
C GLY A 407 -43.76 37.53 -18.64
N ARG A 408 -42.62 38.06 -19.08
CA ARG A 408 -41.64 37.26 -19.83
C ARG A 408 -40.32 37.09 -19.07
N LEU A 409 -39.86 35.88 -18.93
CA LEU A 409 -38.52 35.53 -18.40
C LEU A 409 -37.83 34.52 -19.30
N ASP A 410 -36.56 34.74 -19.55
CA ASP A 410 -35.71 33.81 -20.27
C ASP A 410 -34.54 33.43 -19.35
N VAL A 411 -34.34 32.14 -19.12
CA VAL A 411 -33.32 31.60 -18.28
C VAL A 411 -32.31 30.81 -19.11
N PHE A 412 -31.06 31.20 -19.03
CA PHE A 412 -29.95 30.53 -19.72
C PHE A 412 -29.07 29.86 -18.66
N VAL A 413 -28.80 28.56 -18.81
CA VAL A 413 -27.96 27.76 -17.89
C VAL A 413 -26.95 26.93 -18.69
N VAL A 414 -25.78 26.74 -18.12
CA VAL A 414 -24.82 25.77 -18.65
C VAL A 414 -25.13 24.41 -18.02
N GLY A 415 -25.49 23.44 -18.86
CA GLY A 415 -25.79 22.07 -18.45
C GLY A 415 -24.57 21.28 -18.04
N ALA A 416 -24.80 20.10 -17.49
CA ALA A 416 -23.74 19.15 -17.12
C ALA A 416 -22.95 18.65 -18.36
N ASP A 417 -23.53 18.75 -19.53
CA ASP A 417 -22.93 18.50 -20.84
C ASP A 417 -22.05 19.65 -21.33
N ARG A 418 -21.93 20.74 -20.54
CA ARG A 418 -21.20 21.98 -20.87
C ARG A 418 -21.82 22.75 -22.06
N ALA A 419 -23.02 22.39 -22.50
CA ALA A 419 -23.78 23.15 -23.49
C ALA A 419 -24.61 24.24 -22.82
N LEU A 420 -24.90 25.31 -23.56
CA LEU A 420 -25.84 26.33 -23.14
C LEU A 420 -27.26 25.81 -23.35
N HIS A 421 -28.07 25.88 -22.32
CA HIS A 421 -29.48 25.53 -22.34
C HIS A 421 -30.33 26.78 -22.05
N HIS A 422 -31.49 26.84 -22.67
CA HIS A 422 -32.45 27.93 -22.53
C HIS A 422 -33.81 27.41 -22.10
N LYS A 423 -34.50 28.20 -21.27
CA LYS A 423 -35.88 27.97 -20.87
C LYS A 423 -36.59 29.33 -20.75
N SER A 424 -37.82 29.44 -21.27
CA SER A 424 -38.59 30.66 -21.20
C SER A 424 -39.90 30.52 -20.43
N PHE A 425 -40.35 31.62 -19.83
CA PHE A 425 -41.66 31.80 -19.21
C PHE A 425 -42.45 32.85 -20.02
N ASP A 426 -43.68 32.53 -20.42
CA ASP A 426 -44.50 33.38 -21.28
C ASP A 426 -45.55 34.22 -20.52
N GLY A 427 -45.53 34.17 -19.19
CA GLY A 427 -46.51 34.80 -18.31
C GLY A 427 -47.47 33.82 -17.68
N GLU A 428 -47.61 32.62 -18.20
CA GLU A 428 -48.47 31.56 -17.68
C GLU A 428 -47.71 30.24 -17.51
N ASN A 429 -46.84 29.88 -18.48
CA ASN A 429 -46.18 28.57 -18.52
C ASN A 429 -44.70 28.71 -18.77
N TRP A 430 -43.94 27.70 -18.29
CA TRP A 430 -42.54 27.48 -18.61
C TRP A 430 -42.42 26.57 -19.84
N SER A 431 -41.55 26.92 -20.80
CA SER A 431 -41.11 25.99 -21.83
C SER A 431 -40.31 24.82 -21.23
N ASP A 432 -40.09 23.75 -22.00
CA ASP A 432 -39.01 22.81 -21.71
C ASP A 432 -37.65 23.45 -21.94
N PHE A 433 -36.58 22.83 -21.38
CA PHE A 433 -35.22 23.23 -21.70
C PHE A 433 -34.86 22.85 -23.15
N GLU A 434 -34.36 23.80 -23.91
CA GLU A 434 -33.75 23.57 -25.21
C GLU A 434 -32.24 23.73 -25.13
N ALA A 435 -31.50 22.85 -25.80
CA ALA A 435 -30.05 22.97 -25.93
C ALA A 435 -29.69 23.93 -27.05
N LEU A 436 -29.01 25.02 -26.73
CA LEU A 436 -28.54 26.00 -27.72
C LEU A 436 -27.16 25.57 -28.30
N GLY A 437 -26.59 24.48 -27.81
CA GLY A 437 -25.30 23.94 -28.26
C GLY A 437 -24.11 24.71 -27.71
N GLY A 438 -22.92 24.43 -28.27
CA GLY A 438 -21.65 24.98 -27.85
C GLY A 438 -21.01 24.14 -26.74
N VAL A 439 -19.71 24.35 -26.51
CA VAL A 439 -18.95 23.83 -25.36
C VAL A 439 -18.40 25.05 -24.66
N LEU A 440 -18.95 25.34 -23.48
CA LEU A 440 -18.53 26.47 -22.66
C LEU A 440 -17.48 25.99 -21.66
N GLY A 441 -16.34 26.70 -21.58
CA GLY A 441 -15.15 26.35 -20.82
C GLY A 441 -15.30 26.46 -19.29
#